data_3c8a53edd2c8251bb37967c444fc3ee7
#
_entry.id   3c8a53edd2c8251bb37967c444fc3ee7
#
_cell.length_a   1.000
_cell.length_b   1.000
_cell.length_c   1.000
_cell.angle_alpha   90.00
_cell.angle_beta   90.00
_cell.angle_gamma   90.00
#
_symmetry.space_group_name_H-M   'P 1'
#
loop_
_entity.id
_entity.type
_entity.pdbx_description
1 polymer ?
#
loop_
_entity_poly.entity_id
_entity_poly.type
_entity_poly.pdbx_seq_one_letter_code
_entity_poly.pdbx_strand_id
1 'polypeptide(L)'
;MYQYDYLIVGAGLYGAVMAHELHKKGKHCLVIDRRDHIAGNIYCEEIEGIHVHKYGAHIFHTSNQKVWEYINQFAEFNNYINSPIAVYKDELYLSLIHISEPTRLGMI
;
A
#
# COMPACT_ATOMS: atom_id res chain seq x y z
N MET A 1 19.49 -16.83 23.26
CA MET A 1 18.45 -15.83 23.57
C MET A 1 18.52 -14.71 22.52
N TYR A 2 17.39 -14.40 21.91
CA TYR A 2 17.35 -13.30 20.96
C TYR A 2 17.19 -11.99 21.71
N GLN A 3 17.96 -11.01 21.29
CA GLN A 3 17.81 -9.65 21.76
C GLN A 3 17.40 -8.78 20.59
N TYR A 4 16.41 -7.94 20.81
CA TYR A 4 15.93 -7.00 19.80
C TYR A 4 16.23 -5.57 20.23
N ASP A 5 16.69 -4.78 19.31
CA ASP A 5 16.94 -3.35 19.55
C ASP A 5 15.65 -2.53 19.46
N TYR A 6 14.74 -2.97 18.61
CA TYR A 6 13.49 -2.25 18.35
C TYR A 6 12.30 -3.20 18.23
N LEU A 7 11.19 -2.78 18.78
CA LEU A 7 9.89 -3.40 18.56
C LEU A 7 9.09 -2.50 17.63
N ILE A 8 8.67 -3.05 16.49
CA ILE A 8 7.87 -2.34 15.52
C ILE A 8 6.46 -2.92 15.55
N VAL A 9 5.50 -2.11 15.92
CA VAL A 9 4.10 -2.52 16.00
C VAL A 9 3.42 -2.09 14.70
N GLY A 10 3.06 -3.08 13.90
CA GLY A 10 2.47 -2.87 12.59
C GLY A 10 3.41 -3.29 11.46
N ALA A 11 2.97 -4.26 10.66
CA ALA A 11 3.73 -4.79 9.53
C ALA A 11 3.22 -4.26 8.19
N GLY A 12 2.73 -3.02 8.19
CA GLY A 12 2.38 -2.31 6.98
C GLY A 12 3.61 -1.68 6.33
N LEU A 13 3.38 -0.83 5.35
CA LEU A 13 4.47 -0.23 4.58
C LEU A 13 5.41 0.59 5.46
N TYR A 14 4.87 1.38 6.36
CA TYR A 14 5.69 2.21 7.26
C TYR A 14 6.61 1.35 8.13
N GLY A 15 6.03 0.34 8.78
CA GLY A 15 6.82 -0.57 9.62
C GLY A 15 7.87 -1.34 8.84
N ALA A 16 7.53 -1.74 7.61
CA ALA A 16 8.48 -2.44 6.74
C ALA A 16 9.68 -1.57 6.37
N VAL A 17 9.44 -0.31 6.04
CA VAL A 17 10.52 0.63 5.73
C VAL A 17 11.40 0.88 6.96
N MET A 18 10.79 1.06 8.12
CA MET A 18 11.54 1.23 9.36
C MET A 18 12.41 0.02 9.66
N ALA A 19 11.85 -1.18 9.56
CA ALA A 19 12.60 -2.40 9.80
C ALA A 19 13.77 -2.56 8.82
N HIS A 20 13.52 -2.27 7.55
CA HIS A 20 14.55 -2.36 6.52
C HIS A 20 15.70 -1.40 6.78
N GLU A 21 15.39 -0.14 7.08
CA GLU A 21 16.43 0.87 7.32
C GLU A 21 17.21 0.60 8.59
N LEU A 22 16.55 0.14 9.64
CA LEU A 22 17.24 -0.23 10.87
C LEU A 22 18.11 -1.47 10.68
N HIS A 23 17.64 -2.44 9.91
CA HIS A 23 18.43 -3.63 9.58
C HIS A 23 19.72 -3.27 8.84
N LYS A 24 19.64 -2.32 7.91
CA LYS A 24 20.82 -1.82 7.20
C LYS A 24 21.86 -1.22 8.14
N LYS A 25 21.42 -0.74 9.30
CA LYS A 25 22.30 -0.18 10.34
C LYS A 25 22.75 -1.21 11.36
N GLY A 26 22.51 -2.48 11.09
CA GLY A 26 22.89 -3.57 11.97
C GLY A 26 22.00 -3.78 13.19
N LYS A 27 20.81 -3.18 13.18
CA LYS A 27 19.88 -3.33 14.29
C LYS A 27 18.99 -4.54 14.10
N HIS A 28 18.57 -5.13 15.21
CA HIS A 28 17.64 -6.26 15.20
C HIS A 28 16.27 -5.77 15.59
N CYS A 29 15.29 -6.03 14.72
CA CYS A 29 13.92 -5.59 14.93
C CYS A 29 13.00 -6.78 15.08
N LEU A 30 12.05 -6.66 16.00
CA LEU A 30 10.90 -7.54 16.07
C LEU A 30 9.70 -6.77 15.55
N VAL A 31 9.08 -7.30 14.50
CA VAL A 31 7.87 -6.69 13.92
C VAL A 31 6.68 -7.55 14.31
N ILE A 32 5.67 -6.93 14.88
CA ILE A 32 4.43 -7.61 15.25
C ILE A 32 3.25 -6.95 14.58
N ASP A 33 2.23 -7.74 14.31
CA ASP A 33 0.99 -7.21 13.72
C ASP A 33 -0.20 -7.98 14.27
N ARG A 34 -1.31 -7.28 14.36
CA ARG A 34 -2.57 -7.86 14.80
C ARG A 34 -3.20 -8.75 13.72
N ARG A 35 -2.96 -8.43 12.46
CA ARG A 35 -3.46 -9.20 11.31
C ARG A 35 -2.62 -10.45 11.10
N ASP A 36 -3.18 -11.42 10.45
CA ASP A 36 -2.53 -12.69 10.13
C ASP A 36 -1.69 -12.65 8.85
N HIS A 37 -1.44 -11.46 8.34
CA HIS A 37 -0.61 -11.23 7.15
C HIS A 37 0.20 -9.95 7.31
N ILE A 38 1.24 -9.82 6.50
CA ILE A 38 2.01 -8.58 6.39
C ILE A 38 1.38 -7.64 5.36
N ALA A 39 2.02 -6.52 5.12
CA ALA A 39 1.70 -5.49 4.13
C ALA A 39 0.57 -4.54 4.53
N GLY A 40 -0.13 -4.77 5.63
CA GLY A 40 -1.13 -3.82 6.12
C GLY A 40 -2.24 -3.57 5.09
N ASN A 41 -2.55 -2.31 4.88
CA ASN A 41 -3.65 -1.94 3.99
C ASN A 41 -3.35 -2.10 2.50
N ILE A 42 -2.08 -2.30 2.12
CA ILE A 42 -1.74 -2.56 0.72
C ILE A 42 -1.75 -4.05 0.38
N TYR A 43 -2.14 -4.88 1.32
CA TYR A 43 -2.19 -6.32 1.13
C TYR A 43 -3.20 -6.71 0.05
N CYS A 44 -2.74 -7.58 -0.85
CA CYS A 44 -3.56 -8.13 -1.92
C CYS A 44 -3.55 -9.64 -1.87
N GLU A 45 -4.65 -10.25 -2.27
CA GLU A 45 -4.78 -11.69 -2.43
C GLU A 45 -5.07 -11.99 -3.90
N GLU A 46 -4.56 -13.11 -4.37
CA GLU A 46 -4.96 -13.61 -5.67
C GLU A 46 -6.06 -14.64 -5.47
N ILE A 47 -7.24 -14.36 -6.00
CA ILE A 47 -8.41 -15.23 -5.91
C ILE A 47 -8.88 -15.52 -7.33
N GLU A 48 -8.82 -16.77 -7.71
CA GLU A 48 -9.22 -17.22 -9.06
C GLU A 48 -8.54 -16.42 -10.18
N GLY A 49 -7.26 -16.14 -10.00
CA GLY A 49 -6.47 -15.38 -10.98
C GLY A 49 -6.68 -13.87 -10.95
N ILE A 50 -7.44 -13.36 -10.00
CA ILE A 50 -7.72 -11.94 -9.88
C ILE A 50 -7.00 -11.39 -8.64
N HIS A 51 -6.31 -10.28 -8.82
CA HIS A 51 -5.68 -9.57 -7.72
C HIS A 51 -6.72 -8.75 -6.98
N VAL A 52 -7.03 -9.16 -5.76
CA VAL A 52 -8.01 -8.49 -4.92
C VAL A 52 -7.31 -7.60 -3.90
N HIS A 53 -7.59 -6.32 -3.96
CA HIS A 53 -7.14 -5.35 -2.95
C HIS A 53 -8.08 -5.42 -1.75
N LYS A 54 -7.67 -6.14 -0.73
CA LYS A 54 -8.55 -6.50 0.38
C LYS A 54 -9.06 -5.31 1.18
N TYR A 55 -8.26 -4.24 1.25
CA TYR A 55 -8.58 -3.05 2.03
C TYR A 55 -8.75 -1.80 1.18
N GLY A 56 -9.12 -1.99 -0.08
CA GLY A 56 -9.25 -0.92 -1.04
C GLY A 56 -8.05 -0.84 -1.98
N ALA A 57 -8.25 -0.24 -3.13
CA ALA A 57 -7.21 -0.12 -4.14
C ALA A 57 -6.10 0.81 -3.67
N HIS A 58 -4.88 0.34 -3.75
CA HIS A 58 -3.69 1.11 -3.40
C HIS A 58 -2.74 1.10 -4.58
N ILE A 59 -2.57 2.25 -5.19
CA ILE A 59 -1.69 2.42 -6.34
C ILE A 59 -0.59 3.37 -5.93
N PHE A 60 0.64 2.93 -6.13
CA PHE A 60 1.77 3.78 -5.79
C PHE A 60 1.98 4.85 -6.85
N HIS A 61 2.09 6.08 -6.41
CA HIS A 61 2.52 7.18 -7.25
C HIS A 61 3.27 8.20 -6.41
N THR A 62 4.23 8.86 -7.03
CA THR A 62 4.98 9.92 -6.35
C THR A 62 5.62 10.84 -7.39
N SER A 63 5.75 12.11 -7.04
CA SER A 63 6.57 13.06 -7.79
C SER A 63 7.96 13.25 -7.18
N ASN A 64 8.24 12.58 -6.07
CA ASN A 64 9.52 12.68 -5.39
C ASN A 64 10.49 11.65 -5.95
N GLN A 65 11.58 12.13 -6.58
CA GLN A 65 12.56 11.26 -7.23
C GLN A 65 13.22 10.30 -6.24
N LYS A 66 13.53 10.76 -5.04
CA LYS A 66 14.18 9.92 -4.03
C LYS A 66 13.27 8.78 -3.59
N VAL A 67 11.98 9.06 -3.44
CA VAL A 67 11.00 8.04 -3.08
C VAL A 67 10.85 7.03 -4.22
N TRP A 68 10.78 7.51 -5.45
CA TRP A 68 10.69 6.64 -6.62
C TRP A 68 11.89 5.70 -6.73
N GLU A 69 13.10 6.23 -6.59
CA GLU A 69 14.31 5.43 -6.62
C GLU A 69 14.35 4.42 -5.47
N TYR A 70 13.91 4.83 -4.29
CA TYR A 70 13.88 3.95 -3.14
C TYR A 70 12.96 2.75 -3.35
N ILE A 71 11.73 2.99 -3.80
CA ILE A 71 10.75 1.93 -3.94
C ILE A 71 11.08 0.97 -5.08
N ASN A 72 11.76 1.45 -6.11
CA ASN A 72 12.16 0.61 -7.23
C ASN A 72 13.26 -0.40 -6.88
N GLN A 73 13.89 -0.30 -5.73
CA GLN A 73 14.80 -1.33 -5.23
C GLN A 73 14.06 -2.62 -4.86
N PHE A 74 12.77 -2.52 -4.55
CA PHE A 74 12.00 -3.64 -4.00
C PHE A 74 11.01 -4.25 -4.98
N ALA A 75 10.55 -3.46 -5.94
CA ALA A 75 9.52 -3.90 -6.86
C ALA A 75 9.66 -3.25 -8.22
N GLU A 76 9.18 -3.92 -9.23
CA GLU A 76 9.05 -3.39 -10.57
C GLU A 76 7.62 -2.91 -10.77
N PHE A 77 7.46 -1.69 -11.26
CA PHE A 77 6.14 -1.08 -11.46
C PHE A 77 5.77 -1.12 -12.94
N ASN A 78 4.50 -1.39 -13.21
CA ASN A 78 4.01 -1.71 -14.56
C ASN A 78 3.22 -0.59 -15.24
N ASN A 79 3.28 0.63 -14.75
CA ASN A 79 2.55 1.77 -15.32
C ASN A 79 1.03 1.55 -15.39
N TYR A 80 0.50 0.86 -14.41
CA TYR A 80 -0.92 0.56 -14.35
C TYR A 80 -1.75 1.86 -14.33
N ILE A 81 -2.77 1.91 -15.18
CA ILE A 81 -3.70 3.03 -15.20
C ILE A 81 -4.92 2.63 -14.37
N ASN A 82 -5.17 3.37 -13.30
CA ASN A 82 -6.28 3.11 -12.42
C ASN A 82 -7.55 3.77 -12.93
N SER A 83 -8.52 2.95 -13.28
CA SER A 83 -9.82 3.41 -13.76
C SER A 83 -10.93 2.73 -12.94
N PRO A 84 -11.15 3.15 -11.71
CA PRO A 84 -12.13 2.50 -10.86
C PRO A 84 -13.54 2.75 -11.35
N ILE A 85 -14.39 1.74 -11.18
CA ILE A 85 -15.81 1.83 -11.46
C ILE A 85 -16.54 1.74 -10.12
N ALA A 86 -17.34 2.75 -9.84
CA ALA A 86 -18.17 2.75 -8.65
C ALA A 86 -19.60 2.32 -8.99
N VAL A 87 -20.19 1.56 -8.10
CA VAL A 87 -21.60 1.16 -8.20
C VAL A 87 -22.38 1.89 -7.13
N TYR A 88 -23.38 2.64 -7.56
CA TYR A 88 -24.25 3.36 -6.64
C TYR A 88 -25.67 3.34 -7.17
N LYS A 89 -26.60 2.84 -6.36
CA LYS A 89 -28.02 2.69 -6.72
C LYS A 89 -28.21 1.98 -8.07
N ASP A 90 -27.48 0.87 -8.24
CA ASP A 90 -27.47 0.03 -9.45
C ASP A 90 -26.98 0.71 -10.72
N GLU A 91 -26.36 1.87 -10.59
CA GLU A 91 -25.71 2.58 -11.69
C GLU A 91 -24.19 2.48 -11.59
N LEU A 92 -23.54 2.47 -12.73
CA LEU A 92 -22.07 2.40 -12.84
C LEU A 92 -21.49 3.78 -13.12
N TYR A 93 -20.47 4.12 -12.39
CA TYR A 93 -19.72 5.37 -12.57
C TYR A 93 -18.27 5.04 -12.82
N LEU A 94 -17.68 5.65 -13.85
CA LEU A 94 -16.30 5.39 -14.24
C LEU A 94 -15.27 5.95 -13.27
N SER A 95 -15.67 6.87 -12.42
CA SER A 95 -14.78 7.49 -11.46
C SER A 95 -15.55 7.91 -10.23
N LEU A 96 -14.93 7.85 -9.09
CA LEU A 96 -15.53 8.35 -7.86
C LEU A 96 -15.85 9.83 -7.90
N ILE A 97 -15.20 10.55 -8.80
CA ILE A 97 -15.43 11.99 -8.94
C ILE A 97 -16.86 12.28 -9.43
N HIS A 98 -17.48 11.34 -10.12
CA HIS A 98 -18.85 11.50 -10.64
C HIS A 98 -19.91 11.33 -9.56
N ILE A 99 -19.57 10.75 -8.43
CA ILE A 99 -20.50 10.57 -7.30
C ILE A 99 -20.11 11.41 -6.10
N SER A 100 -18.98 12.04 -6.13
CA SER A 100 -18.59 12.99 -5.09
C SER A 100 -19.03 14.40 -5.45
N GLU A 101 -18.81 15.31 -4.53
CA GLU A 101 -19.15 16.72 -4.74
C GLU A 101 -18.52 17.24 -6.02
N PRO A 102 -19.31 17.81 -6.93
CA PRO A 102 -18.80 18.26 -8.23
C PRO A 102 -17.70 19.32 -8.15
N THR A 103 -17.65 20.05 -7.05
CA THR A 103 -16.60 21.04 -6.85
C THR A 103 -15.32 20.48 -6.30
N ARG A 104 -15.28 19.20 -6.03
CA ARG A 104 -14.15 18.54 -5.41
C ARG A 104 -13.17 18.02 -6.44
N LEU A 105 -12.64 18.90 -7.20
CA LEU A 105 -11.65 18.56 -8.22
C LEU A 105 -10.35 18.15 -7.55
N GLY A 106 -9.74 17.12 -8.07
CA GLY A 106 -8.46 16.66 -7.55
C GLY A 106 -8.54 15.77 -6.34
N MET A 107 -9.68 15.27 -6.02
CA MET A 107 -9.87 14.34 -4.92
C MET A 107 -9.34 12.95 -5.19
N ILE A 108 -8.75 12.75 -6.21
CA ILE A 108 -8.33 11.44 -6.66
C ILE A 108 -7.03 11.03 -6.01
#